data_948227d09a8b18dbe4ba039244e09a45
#
_entry.id   948227d09a8b18dbe4ba039244e09a45
#
_cell.length_a   1.000
_cell.length_b   1.000
_cell.length_c   1.000
_cell.angle_alpha   90.00
_cell.angle_beta   90.00
_cell.angle_gamma   90.00
#
_symmetry.space_group_name_H-M   'P 1'
#
loop_
_entity.id
_entity.type
_entity.pdbx_description
1 polymer ?
#
loop_
_entity_poly.entity_id
_entity_poly.type
_entity_poly.pdbx_seq_one_letter_code
_entity_poly.pdbx_strand_id
1 'polypeptide(L)'
;AEVATLTNSALTLKGTTPTLTIGDAGAEDTKIVFDGNAQDYYIGLDDGTDDLLIGLGNAVGTTPAISIDENLAITTAGDITMGGTTPTLTIGDAGAEDAKIVFDGNALDMHVGLDDSADELVIGKGSALGTTAHIITDTNGIVRMPLQCSFGVRLNATVNNATGDNTRYTVPFDAAEWDVNSDFDLANNKFVAPVDGTYCFNAGIALAQVATNHTQIDAFFYDETDNWYQHNLDVGNVFNNSNNYYFTLSATIKMAAGVDVVAQVQVANGSKVIDVFGASYPFTWMTGFLVG
;
A
#
# COMPACT_ATOMS: atom_id res chain seq x y z
N ALA A 1 48.55 40.52 -20.02
CA ALA A 1 47.11 40.40 -20.09
C ALA A 1 46.49 41.72 -19.65
N GLU A 2 45.69 42.32 -20.49
CA GLU A 2 45.00 43.60 -20.19
C GLU A 2 43.77 43.28 -19.41
N VAL A 3 43.70 43.75 -18.17
CA VAL A 3 42.49 43.64 -17.32
C VAL A 3 41.67 44.90 -17.54
N ALA A 4 40.51 44.80 -18.16
CA ALA A 4 39.57 45.89 -18.27
C ALA A 4 38.94 46.20 -16.92
N THR A 5 39.21 47.36 -16.33
CA THR A 5 38.55 47.84 -15.12
C THR A 5 37.49 48.88 -15.50
N LEU A 6 36.23 48.57 -15.24
CA LEU A 6 35.13 49.50 -15.39
C LEU A 6 34.91 50.22 -14.04
N THR A 7 35.24 51.49 -13.93
CA THR A 7 35.05 52.29 -12.75
C THR A 7 33.77 53.13 -12.90
N ASN A 8 32.82 53.07 -11.96
CA ASN A 8 31.60 53.87 -11.86
C ASN A 8 30.64 53.73 -13.05
N SER A 9 30.57 52.60 -13.74
CA SER A 9 29.72 52.46 -14.92
C SER A 9 29.09 51.07 -15.02
N ALA A 10 27.92 51.01 -15.58
CA ALA A 10 27.27 49.76 -15.95
C ALA A 10 27.92 49.25 -17.25
N LEU A 11 28.24 47.93 -17.32
CA LEU A 11 28.50 47.26 -18.57
C LEU A 11 27.17 47.06 -19.32
N THR A 12 26.97 47.76 -20.47
CA THR A 12 25.81 47.60 -21.31
C THR A 12 26.20 47.00 -22.65
N LEU A 13 25.78 45.79 -22.91
CA LEU A 13 25.92 45.14 -24.22
C LEU A 13 24.72 45.52 -25.10
N LYS A 14 24.97 46.12 -26.27
CA LYS A 14 23.97 46.57 -27.20
C LYS A 14 24.06 45.84 -28.52
N GLY A 15 22.93 45.54 -29.15
CA GLY A 15 22.84 44.87 -30.46
C GLY A 15 21.60 43.99 -30.54
N THR A 16 21.37 43.37 -31.66
CA THR A 16 20.24 42.42 -31.86
C THR A 16 20.50 41.08 -31.20
N THR A 17 21.79 40.68 -31.03
CA THR A 17 22.18 39.42 -30.36
C THR A 17 23.48 39.67 -29.56
N PRO A 18 23.41 40.44 -28.47
CA PRO A 18 24.60 40.71 -27.66
C PRO A 18 25.02 39.44 -26.92
N THR A 19 26.32 39.16 -26.90
CA THR A 19 26.92 37.99 -26.25
C THR A 19 28.02 38.44 -25.29
N LEU A 20 28.08 37.85 -24.09
CA LEU A 20 29.21 37.89 -23.19
C LEU A 20 29.77 36.47 -23.10
N THR A 21 31.01 36.27 -23.59
CA THR A 21 31.73 35.01 -23.49
C THR A 21 32.68 35.10 -22.31
N ILE A 22 32.63 34.11 -21.42
CA ILE A 22 33.51 33.96 -20.27
C ILE A 22 34.25 32.62 -20.45
N GLY A 23 35.57 32.64 -20.48
CA GLY A 23 36.41 31.49 -20.80
C GLY A 23 36.87 31.48 -22.26
N ASP A 24 37.81 30.61 -22.57
CA ASP A 24 38.43 30.45 -23.89
C ASP A 24 38.31 29.02 -24.44
N ALA A 25 37.39 28.21 -23.86
CA ALA A 25 37.20 26.79 -24.14
C ALA A 25 38.37 25.89 -23.70
N GLY A 26 39.21 26.36 -22.75
CA GLY A 26 40.18 25.55 -22.04
C GLY A 26 39.58 24.77 -20.90
N ALA A 27 40.39 23.97 -20.22
CA ALA A 27 40.00 23.19 -19.05
C ALA A 27 40.08 24.05 -17.78
N GLU A 28 39.24 25.11 -17.72
CA GLU A 28 39.17 25.99 -16.55
C GLU A 28 37.72 26.26 -16.14
N ASP A 29 37.50 26.33 -14.84
CA ASP A 29 36.21 26.80 -14.30
C ASP A 29 36.00 28.28 -14.67
N THR A 30 34.86 28.56 -15.21
CA THR A 30 34.44 29.91 -15.57
C THR A 30 33.28 30.38 -14.72
N LYS A 31 33.27 31.67 -14.32
CA LYS A 31 32.22 32.16 -13.39
C LYS A 31 31.98 33.65 -13.45
N ILE A 32 30.82 34.03 -12.96
CA ILE A 32 30.46 35.37 -12.49
C ILE A 32 30.36 35.31 -10.97
N VAL A 33 31.03 36.20 -10.26
CA VAL A 33 30.91 36.32 -8.79
C VAL A 33 30.09 37.53 -8.44
N PHE A 34 29.16 37.37 -7.56
CA PHE A 34 28.42 38.43 -6.88
C PHE A 34 29.13 38.63 -5.53
N ASP A 35 30.07 39.59 -5.50
CA ASP A 35 30.92 39.91 -4.35
C ASP A 35 30.12 40.73 -3.33
N GLY A 36 29.69 40.09 -2.25
CA GLY A 36 28.89 40.67 -1.17
C GLY A 36 29.72 40.96 0.07
N ASN A 37 29.31 41.94 0.87
CA ASN A 37 30.03 42.30 2.10
C ASN A 37 30.08 41.15 3.14
N ALA A 38 29.02 40.34 3.22
CA ALA A 38 28.92 39.25 4.20
C ALA A 38 29.08 37.87 3.57
N GLN A 39 28.67 37.72 2.31
CA GLN A 39 28.60 36.44 1.63
C GLN A 39 28.66 36.65 0.11
N ASP A 40 29.53 35.91 -0.56
CA ASP A 40 29.59 35.86 -2.01
C ASP A 40 28.69 34.75 -2.57
N TYR A 41 28.25 34.95 -3.79
CA TYR A 41 27.56 33.94 -4.60
C TYR A 41 28.19 33.91 -5.99
N TYR A 42 28.11 32.75 -6.65
CA TYR A 42 28.58 32.60 -8.03
C TYR A 42 27.54 31.93 -8.92
N ILE A 43 27.66 32.21 -10.22
CA ILE A 43 27.13 31.40 -11.32
C ILE A 43 28.31 31.00 -12.15
N GLY A 44 28.58 29.70 -12.34
CA GLY A 44 29.76 29.24 -13.03
C GLY A 44 29.64 27.86 -13.65
N LEU A 45 30.55 27.56 -14.59
CA LEU A 45 30.73 26.25 -15.15
C LEU A 45 31.89 25.57 -14.41
N ASP A 46 31.67 24.39 -13.89
CA ASP A 46 32.69 23.49 -13.34
C ASP A 46 33.18 22.59 -14.49
N ASP A 47 34.39 22.83 -14.99
CA ASP A 47 34.94 22.06 -16.09
C ASP A 47 35.23 20.59 -15.71
N GLY A 48 35.45 20.33 -14.41
CA GLY A 48 35.75 18.98 -13.94
C GLY A 48 34.55 18.04 -13.94
N THR A 49 33.31 18.57 -13.90
CA THR A 49 32.06 17.83 -13.91
C THR A 49 31.15 18.18 -15.08
N ASP A 50 31.50 19.21 -15.87
CA ASP A 50 30.72 19.80 -16.96
C ASP A 50 29.34 20.36 -16.49
N ASP A 51 29.23 20.73 -15.18
CA ASP A 51 27.99 21.20 -14.55
C ASP A 51 27.91 22.76 -14.57
N LEU A 52 26.72 23.27 -14.88
CA LEU A 52 26.40 24.67 -14.60
C LEU A 52 25.93 24.82 -13.14
N LEU A 53 26.67 25.58 -12.34
CA LEU A 53 26.47 25.72 -10.90
C LEU A 53 26.01 27.12 -10.50
N ILE A 54 25.09 27.18 -9.52
CA ILE A 54 24.81 28.38 -8.72
C ILE A 54 25.14 28.04 -7.27
N GLY A 55 26.07 28.75 -6.66
CA GLY A 55 26.60 28.38 -5.36
C GLY A 55 27.03 29.52 -4.46
N LEU A 56 27.45 29.14 -3.27
CA LEU A 56 27.90 29.99 -2.20
C LEU A 56 29.43 30.15 -2.26
N GLY A 57 29.91 31.35 -1.95
CA GLY A 57 31.37 31.65 -2.02
C GLY A 57 31.81 32.10 -3.41
N ASN A 58 33.11 32.03 -3.64
CA ASN A 58 33.71 32.45 -4.91
C ASN A 58 34.53 31.32 -5.60
N ALA A 59 34.43 30.10 -5.10
CA ALA A 59 35.06 28.92 -5.68
C ALA A 59 33.99 28.00 -6.30
N VAL A 60 34.09 27.75 -7.61
CA VAL A 60 33.19 26.82 -8.33
C VAL A 60 33.34 25.42 -7.75
N GLY A 61 32.26 24.66 -7.70
CA GLY A 61 32.23 23.26 -7.24
C GLY A 61 32.29 23.04 -5.73
N THR A 62 32.59 24.07 -4.91
CA THR A 62 32.82 23.87 -3.47
C THR A 62 31.53 23.81 -2.66
N THR A 63 30.55 24.67 -2.95
CA THR A 63 29.24 24.76 -2.24
C THR A 63 28.12 25.11 -3.21
N PRO A 64 27.80 24.24 -4.17
CA PRO A 64 26.70 24.47 -5.07
C PRO A 64 25.38 24.37 -4.33
N ALA A 65 24.46 25.32 -4.56
CA ALA A 65 23.08 25.28 -4.12
C ALA A 65 22.17 24.68 -5.19
N ILE A 66 22.50 24.91 -6.46
CA ILE A 66 21.83 24.33 -7.64
C ILE A 66 22.92 23.88 -8.59
N SER A 67 22.81 22.66 -9.12
CA SER A 67 23.58 22.18 -10.27
C SER A 67 22.66 21.77 -11.41
N ILE A 68 23.14 21.99 -12.65
CA ILE A 68 22.50 21.47 -13.87
C ILE A 68 23.61 20.70 -14.58
N ASP A 69 23.46 19.40 -14.70
CA ASP A 69 24.42 18.51 -15.36
C ASP A 69 24.29 18.54 -16.91
N GLU A 70 25.16 17.85 -17.61
CA GLU A 70 25.17 17.75 -19.07
C GLU A 70 23.92 17.05 -19.65
N ASN A 71 23.13 16.35 -18.83
CA ASN A 71 21.85 15.73 -19.19
C ASN A 71 20.64 16.61 -18.85
N LEU A 72 20.89 17.85 -18.40
CA LEU A 72 19.90 18.84 -17.98
C LEU A 72 19.11 18.44 -16.71
N ALA A 73 19.64 17.51 -15.92
CA ALA A 73 19.09 17.23 -14.60
C ALA A 73 19.43 18.35 -13.61
N ILE A 74 18.44 18.80 -12.85
CA ILE A 74 18.60 19.85 -11.85
C ILE A 74 18.64 19.22 -10.46
N THR A 75 19.72 19.46 -9.74
CA THR A 75 19.87 19.06 -8.33
C THR A 75 19.91 20.30 -7.44
N THR A 76 19.23 20.28 -6.31
CA THR A 76 19.27 21.31 -5.26
C THR A 76 19.88 20.73 -3.99
N ALA A 77 20.80 21.49 -3.36
CA ALA A 77 21.42 21.06 -2.09
C ALA A 77 20.51 21.25 -0.86
N GLY A 78 19.42 22.01 -0.99
CA GLY A 78 18.48 22.32 0.08
C GLY A 78 17.03 22.17 -0.35
N ASP A 79 16.12 22.58 0.54
CA ASP A 79 14.68 22.52 0.32
C ASP A 79 14.22 23.44 -0.82
N ILE A 80 13.20 23.00 -1.56
CA ILE A 80 12.50 23.84 -2.54
C ILE A 80 11.19 24.33 -1.90
N THR A 81 11.08 25.65 -1.69
CA THR A 81 9.85 26.27 -1.19
C THR A 81 9.15 27.03 -2.31
N MET A 82 7.95 26.60 -2.66
CA MET A 82 7.09 27.34 -3.60
C MET A 82 6.20 28.30 -2.83
N GLY A 83 6.53 29.60 -2.88
CA GLY A 83 5.76 30.67 -2.24
C GLY A 83 4.63 31.19 -3.11
N GLY A 84 3.71 31.98 -2.51
CA GLY A 84 2.60 32.62 -3.20
C GLY A 84 1.24 32.20 -2.68
N THR A 85 0.17 32.79 -3.22
CA THR A 85 -1.21 32.50 -2.79
C THR A 85 -1.79 31.24 -3.38
N THR A 86 -1.29 30.81 -4.56
CA THR A 86 -1.75 29.60 -5.28
C THR A 86 -0.56 28.92 -5.95
N PRO A 87 0.42 28.41 -5.16
CA PRO A 87 1.56 27.73 -5.75
C PRO A 87 1.14 26.43 -6.43
N THR A 88 1.72 26.17 -7.61
CA THR A 88 1.44 24.95 -8.38
C THR A 88 2.75 24.32 -8.82
N LEU A 89 2.88 23.00 -8.66
CA LEU A 89 3.90 22.18 -9.29
C LEU A 89 3.23 21.35 -10.37
N THR A 90 3.60 21.57 -11.64
CA THR A 90 3.13 20.75 -12.76
C THR A 90 4.21 19.75 -13.10
N ILE A 91 3.85 18.46 -13.18
CA ILE A 91 4.73 17.36 -13.57
C ILE A 91 4.11 16.71 -14.80
N GLY A 92 4.89 16.61 -15.88
CA GLY A 92 4.40 16.16 -17.19
C GLY A 92 4.05 17.34 -18.10
N ASP A 93 3.92 17.07 -19.38
CA ASP A 93 3.62 18.03 -20.46
C ASP A 93 2.30 17.76 -21.18
N ALA A 94 1.43 16.93 -20.60
CA ALA A 94 0.17 16.42 -21.16
C ALA A 94 0.37 15.46 -22.36
N GLY A 95 1.54 14.83 -22.47
CA GLY A 95 1.81 13.72 -23.37
C GLY A 95 1.36 12.39 -22.76
N ALA A 96 1.57 11.31 -23.50
CA ALA A 96 1.25 9.94 -23.06
C ALA A 96 2.42 9.35 -22.22
N GLU A 97 2.84 10.05 -21.19
CA GLU A 97 3.89 9.61 -20.26
C GLU A 97 3.39 9.53 -18.82
N ASP A 98 3.91 8.56 -18.09
CA ASP A 98 3.70 8.46 -16.67
C ASP A 98 4.40 9.62 -15.94
N ALA A 99 3.65 10.39 -15.18
CA ALA A 99 4.16 11.49 -14.37
C ALA A 99 4.15 11.13 -12.89
N LYS A 100 5.28 11.29 -12.19
CA LYS A 100 5.38 10.84 -10.78
C LYS A 100 6.35 11.66 -9.94
N ILE A 101 6.14 11.59 -8.61
CA ILE A 101 7.09 11.95 -7.57
C ILE A 101 7.59 10.65 -6.96
N VAL A 102 8.90 10.49 -6.83
CA VAL A 102 9.52 9.37 -6.13
C VAL A 102 10.08 9.88 -4.81
N PHE A 103 9.75 9.20 -3.73
CA PHE A 103 10.38 9.33 -2.43
C PHE A 103 11.49 8.27 -2.38
N ASP A 104 12.69 8.69 -2.73
CA ASP A 104 13.88 7.84 -2.84
C ASP A 104 14.46 7.59 -1.45
N GLY A 105 14.22 6.40 -0.91
CA GLY A 105 14.65 5.98 0.42
C GLY A 105 15.81 4.99 0.36
N ASN A 106 16.65 4.99 1.40
CA ASN A 106 17.82 4.09 1.48
C ASN A 106 17.46 2.59 1.38
N ALA A 107 16.30 2.19 1.90
CA ALA A 107 15.87 0.77 1.93
C ALA A 107 14.70 0.49 0.99
N LEU A 108 13.90 1.49 0.70
CA LEU A 108 12.65 1.35 -0.04
C LEU A 108 12.21 2.69 -0.61
N ASP A 109 11.93 2.70 -1.90
CA ASP A 109 11.29 3.82 -2.58
C ASP A 109 9.77 3.72 -2.49
N MET A 110 9.14 4.88 -2.47
CA MET A 110 7.71 5.03 -2.63
C MET A 110 7.44 6.08 -3.72
N HIS A 111 6.32 5.96 -4.40
CA HIS A 111 5.92 6.93 -5.42
C HIS A 111 4.46 7.36 -5.29
N VAL A 112 4.18 8.54 -5.80
CA VAL A 112 2.86 9.03 -6.14
C VAL A 112 2.90 9.50 -7.60
N GLY A 113 2.01 9.03 -8.43
CA GLY A 113 2.02 9.40 -9.84
C GLY A 113 0.76 9.05 -10.59
N LEU A 114 0.68 9.56 -11.82
CA LEU A 114 -0.34 9.25 -12.79
C LEU A 114 0.18 8.17 -13.75
N ASP A 115 -0.46 7.03 -13.78
CA ASP A 115 -0.29 6.00 -14.80
C ASP A 115 -1.14 6.39 -16.00
N ASP A 116 -0.52 6.94 -17.05
CA ASP A 116 -1.22 7.43 -18.23
C ASP A 116 -1.90 6.28 -19.00
N SER A 117 -1.30 5.11 -19.00
CA SER A 117 -1.84 3.95 -19.73
C SER A 117 -3.15 3.42 -19.16
N ALA A 118 -3.37 3.63 -17.85
CA ALA A 118 -4.55 3.22 -17.11
C ALA A 118 -5.46 4.40 -16.74
N ASP A 119 -5.00 5.63 -16.93
CA ASP A 119 -5.65 6.86 -16.43
C ASP A 119 -5.89 6.82 -14.90
N GLU A 120 -4.94 6.29 -14.13
CA GLU A 120 -5.07 6.06 -12.70
C GLU A 120 -4.06 6.86 -11.87
N LEU A 121 -4.52 7.51 -10.79
CA LEU A 121 -3.62 8.03 -9.78
C LEU A 121 -3.20 6.89 -8.85
N VAL A 122 -1.89 6.66 -8.74
CA VAL A 122 -1.30 5.53 -8.03
C VAL A 122 -0.39 6.01 -6.90
N ILE A 123 -0.52 5.40 -5.72
CA ILE A 123 0.47 5.43 -4.65
C ILE A 123 1.00 4.02 -4.49
N GLY A 124 2.31 3.84 -4.61
CA GLY A 124 2.88 2.50 -4.65
C GLY A 124 4.31 2.42 -4.12
N LYS A 125 4.81 1.19 -4.08
CA LYS A 125 6.16 0.82 -3.65
C LYS A 125 7.09 0.72 -4.85
N GLY A 126 8.36 1.12 -4.65
CA GLY A 126 9.39 1.15 -5.68
C GLY A 126 9.36 2.44 -6.47
N SER A 127 10.27 2.56 -7.44
CA SER A 127 10.37 3.73 -8.32
C SER A 127 9.57 3.58 -9.62
N ALA A 128 9.07 2.38 -9.94
CA ALA A 128 8.28 2.10 -11.15
C ALA A 128 6.79 2.22 -10.88
N LEU A 129 6.10 3.08 -11.63
CA LEU A 129 4.67 3.29 -11.50
C LEU A 129 3.88 2.01 -11.92
N GLY A 130 2.74 1.76 -11.27
CA GLY A 130 1.82 0.67 -11.61
C GLY A 130 2.22 -0.74 -11.16
N THR A 131 3.48 -0.99 -10.79
CA THR A 131 3.97 -2.36 -10.53
C THR A 131 3.55 -2.92 -9.17
N THR A 132 3.51 -2.08 -8.13
CA THR A 132 3.14 -2.45 -6.75
C THR A 132 2.27 -1.35 -6.14
N ALA A 133 1.08 -1.18 -6.72
CA ALA A 133 0.14 -0.17 -6.27
C ALA A 133 -0.46 -0.55 -4.90
N HIS A 134 -0.40 0.37 -3.94
CA HIS A 134 -1.06 0.25 -2.65
C HIS A 134 -2.41 0.95 -2.61
N ILE A 135 -2.50 2.12 -3.26
CA ILE A 135 -3.74 2.89 -3.42
C ILE A 135 -3.85 3.28 -4.89
N ILE A 136 -5.01 3.09 -5.45
CA ILE A 136 -5.34 3.48 -6.83
C ILE A 136 -6.63 4.28 -6.80
N THR A 137 -6.67 5.41 -7.52
CA THR A 137 -7.90 6.13 -7.83
C THR A 137 -8.11 6.12 -9.32
N ASP A 138 -9.21 5.51 -9.79
CA ASP A 138 -9.52 5.41 -11.22
C ASP A 138 -10.24 6.66 -11.77
N THR A 139 -10.53 6.66 -13.08
CA THR A 139 -11.23 7.74 -13.79
C THR A 139 -12.64 8.02 -13.27
N ASN A 140 -13.27 7.08 -12.58
CA ASN A 140 -14.59 7.26 -11.95
C ASN A 140 -14.50 7.78 -10.52
N GLY A 141 -13.29 8.00 -10.01
CA GLY A 141 -13.04 8.40 -8.63
C GLY A 141 -13.16 7.27 -7.62
N ILE A 142 -13.15 6.00 -8.06
CA ILE A 142 -13.19 4.85 -7.16
C ILE A 142 -11.79 4.60 -6.60
N VAL A 143 -11.70 4.55 -5.27
CA VAL A 143 -10.45 4.24 -4.56
C VAL A 143 -10.38 2.74 -4.28
N ARG A 144 -9.27 2.13 -4.67
CA ARG A 144 -8.97 0.71 -4.44
C ARG A 144 -7.67 0.57 -3.66
N MET A 145 -7.60 -0.45 -2.80
CA MET A 145 -6.39 -0.87 -2.08
C MET A 145 -6.10 -2.33 -2.44
N PRO A 146 -5.45 -2.59 -3.58
CA PRO A 146 -5.34 -3.95 -4.12
C PRO A 146 -4.53 -4.92 -3.27
N LEU A 147 -3.70 -4.41 -2.36
CA LEU A 147 -2.89 -5.22 -1.43
C LEU A 147 -3.44 -5.24 0.00
N GLN A 148 -4.62 -4.64 0.24
CA GLN A 148 -5.23 -4.74 1.56
C GLN A 148 -5.73 -6.15 1.83
N CYS A 149 -5.33 -6.71 2.96
CA CYS A 149 -5.71 -8.04 3.39
C CYS A 149 -7.23 -8.25 3.32
N SER A 150 -7.66 -9.22 2.54
CA SER A 150 -9.03 -9.71 2.50
C SER A 150 -9.09 -11.11 1.92
N PHE A 151 -10.02 -11.91 2.40
CA PHE A 151 -10.23 -13.26 1.90
C PHE A 151 -11.71 -13.66 1.93
N GLY A 152 -12.06 -14.62 1.08
CA GLY A 152 -13.32 -15.34 1.11
C GLY A 152 -13.07 -16.81 0.78
N VAL A 153 -13.45 -17.68 1.70
CA VAL A 153 -13.27 -19.13 1.59
C VAL A 153 -14.57 -19.84 1.82
N ARG A 154 -14.71 -21.04 1.28
CA ARG A 154 -15.88 -21.89 1.46
C ARG A 154 -15.52 -23.35 1.65
N LEU A 155 -16.48 -24.11 2.17
CA LEU A 155 -16.42 -25.56 2.19
C LEU A 155 -17.11 -26.12 0.94
N ASN A 156 -16.35 -26.77 0.08
CA ASN A 156 -16.83 -27.28 -1.21
C ASN A 156 -17.51 -28.64 -1.11
N ALA A 157 -17.12 -29.45 -0.11
CA ALA A 157 -17.66 -30.77 0.10
C ALA A 157 -18.13 -30.97 1.55
N THR A 158 -19.28 -31.62 1.73
CA THR A 158 -19.82 -31.92 3.06
C THR A 158 -18.88 -32.80 3.87
N VAL A 159 -18.65 -32.41 5.12
CA VAL A 159 -17.94 -33.21 6.11
C VAL A 159 -18.96 -33.95 6.97
N ASN A 160 -18.96 -35.27 6.86
CA ASN A 160 -19.92 -36.10 7.59
C ASN A 160 -19.45 -36.36 9.02
N ASN A 161 -20.41 -36.43 9.94
CA ASN A 161 -20.18 -36.78 11.34
C ASN A 161 -19.11 -35.90 12.02
N ALA A 162 -19.14 -34.61 11.80
CA ALA A 162 -18.15 -33.67 12.34
C ALA A 162 -18.32 -33.45 13.85
N THR A 163 -19.56 -33.34 14.33
CA THR A 163 -19.90 -33.05 15.73
C THR A 163 -21.26 -33.64 16.11
N GLY A 164 -21.78 -33.33 17.29
CA GLY A 164 -23.06 -33.84 17.82
C GLY A 164 -22.91 -34.42 19.22
N ASP A 165 -21.71 -34.91 19.56
CA ASP A 165 -21.30 -35.51 20.80
C ASP A 165 -20.45 -34.60 21.70
N ASN A 166 -20.59 -33.29 21.50
CA ASN A 166 -19.79 -32.25 22.15
C ASN A 166 -18.35 -32.11 21.58
N THR A 167 -18.05 -32.77 20.45
CA THR A 167 -16.79 -32.54 19.77
C THR A 167 -16.73 -31.15 19.19
N ARG A 168 -15.72 -30.35 19.54
CA ARG A 168 -15.37 -29.10 18.91
C ARG A 168 -14.70 -29.38 17.57
N TYR A 169 -15.20 -28.79 16.51
CA TYR A 169 -14.77 -29.08 15.16
C TYR A 169 -14.39 -27.80 14.40
N THR A 170 -13.15 -27.71 13.92
CA THR A 170 -12.72 -26.62 13.03
C THR A 170 -13.28 -26.86 11.63
N VAL A 171 -13.94 -25.85 11.07
CA VAL A 171 -14.50 -25.93 9.72
C VAL A 171 -13.37 -26.00 8.69
N PRO A 172 -13.29 -27.09 7.89
CA PRO A 172 -12.17 -27.27 6.97
C PRO A 172 -12.48 -26.66 5.60
N PHE A 173 -12.38 -25.34 5.51
CA PHE A 173 -12.54 -24.64 4.23
C PHE A 173 -11.52 -25.15 3.21
N ASP A 174 -11.98 -25.55 2.04
CA ASP A 174 -11.18 -26.21 1.02
C ASP A 174 -11.14 -25.48 -0.33
N ALA A 175 -11.79 -24.34 -0.43
CA ALA A 175 -11.80 -23.51 -1.63
C ALA A 175 -11.76 -22.01 -1.28
N ALA A 176 -10.84 -21.28 -1.91
CA ALA A 176 -10.83 -19.83 -1.87
C ALA A 176 -11.61 -19.27 -3.05
N GLU A 177 -12.48 -18.29 -2.79
CA GLU A 177 -13.10 -17.44 -3.82
C GLU A 177 -12.16 -16.27 -4.17
N TRP A 178 -11.52 -15.70 -3.17
CA TRP A 178 -10.42 -14.76 -3.26
C TRP A 178 -9.58 -14.84 -1.98
N ASP A 179 -8.31 -14.53 -2.09
CA ASP A 179 -7.38 -14.43 -0.97
C ASP A 179 -6.23 -13.50 -1.36
N VAL A 180 -6.34 -12.25 -0.94
CA VAL A 180 -5.33 -11.24 -1.20
C VAL A 180 -4.11 -11.52 -0.32
N ASN A 181 -2.93 -11.61 -0.94
CA ASN A 181 -1.64 -11.93 -0.31
C ASN A 181 -1.51 -13.35 0.25
N SER A 182 -2.50 -14.22 0.06
CA SER A 182 -2.50 -15.60 0.59
C SER A 182 -2.43 -15.65 2.13
N ASP A 183 -3.22 -14.77 2.77
CA ASP A 183 -3.26 -14.68 4.24
C ASP A 183 -4.16 -15.77 4.87
N PHE A 184 -4.94 -16.52 4.08
CA PHE A 184 -5.70 -17.67 4.53
C PHE A 184 -5.00 -18.98 4.17
N ASP A 185 -4.53 -19.71 5.18
CA ASP A 185 -3.91 -21.02 5.05
C ASP A 185 -4.99 -22.10 4.90
N LEU A 186 -5.33 -22.45 3.65
CA LEU A 186 -6.30 -23.52 3.35
C LEU A 186 -5.88 -24.89 3.86
N ALA A 187 -4.58 -25.17 3.96
CA ALA A 187 -4.10 -26.47 4.43
C ALA A 187 -4.34 -26.67 5.92
N ASN A 188 -4.31 -25.59 6.70
CA ASN A 188 -4.53 -25.61 8.14
C ASN A 188 -5.87 -24.96 8.55
N ASN A 189 -6.68 -24.52 7.58
CA ASN A 189 -8.03 -23.95 7.77
C ASN A 189 -8.06 -22.72 8.66
N LYS A 190 -7.08 -21.83 8.51
CA LYS A 190 -6.91 -20.66 9.37
C LYS A 190 -6.53 -19.42 8.59
N PHE A 191 -7.02 -18.27 9.04
CA PHE A 191 -6.49 -16.99 8.67
C PHE A 191 -5.31 -16.65 9.56
N VAL A 192 -4.24 -16.07 9.01
CA VAL A 192 -3.07 -15.60 9.77
C VAL A 192 -2.95 -14.09 9.55
N ALA A 193 -2.99 -13.30 10.62
CA ALA A 193 -2.89 -11.85 10.54
C ALA A 193 -1.51 -11.42 9.97
N PRO A 194 -1.45 -10.75 8.80
CA PRO A 194 -0.18 -10.33 8.22
C PRO A 194 0.47 -9.16 8.96
N VAL A 195 -0.32 -8.34 9.65
CA VAL A 195 0.13 -7.16 10.43
C VAL A 195 -0.67 -7.03 11.71
N ASP A 196 -0.15 -6.26 12.67
CA ASP A 196 -0.95 -5.79 13.81
C ASP A 196 -2.13 -4.97 13.29
N GLY A 197 -3.35 -5.30 13.72
CA GLY A 197 -4.51 -4.58 13.20
C GLY A 197 -5.83 -5.05 13.81
N THR A 198 -6.89 -4.42 13.38
CA THR A 198 -8.27 -4.80 13.68
C THR A 198 -8.90 -5.44 12.46
N TYR A 199 -9.36 -6.68 12.61
CA TYR A 199 -9.91 -7.47 11.52
C TYR A 199 -11.40 -7.73 11.74
N CYS A 200 -12.19 -7.64 10.67
CA CYS A 200 -13.59 -8.03 10.68
C CYS A 200 -13.72 -9.40 10.02
N PHE A 201 -14.35 -10.33 10.73
CA PHE A 201 -14.65 -11.68 10.23
C PHE A 201 -16.16 -11.90 10.17
N ASN A 202 -16.60 -12.59 9.12
CA ASN A 202 -17.95 -13.09 8.98
C ASN A 202 -17.89 -14.55 8.53
N ALA A 203 -18.77 -15.37 9.06
CA ALA A 203 -18.91 -16.75 8.62
C ALA A 203 -20.37 -17.16 8.55
N GLY A 204 -20.71 -17.95 7.55
CA GLY A 204 -21.95 -18.71 7.49
C GLY A 204 -21.63 -20.19 7.67
N ILE A 205 -22.32 -20.88 8.57
CA ILE A 205 -22.14 -22.31 8.80
C ILE A 205 -23.48 -23.01 8.59
N ALA A 206 -23.47 -24.04 7.76
CA ALA A 206 -24.59 -24.90 7.50
C ALA A 206 -24.36 -26.27 8.17
N LEU A 207 -25.28 -26.68 9.03
CA LEU A 207 -25.29 -27.98 9.66
C LEU A 207 -26.41 -28.84 9.08
N ALA A 208 -26.17 -30.13 8.91
CA ALA A 208 -27.19 -31.09 8.54
C ALA A 208 -27.34 -32.14 9.62
N GLN A 209 -28.50 -32.83 9.62
CA GLN A 209 -28.86 -33.90 10.55
C GLN A 209 -28.99 -33.45 12.01
N VAL A 210 -29.31 -32.17 12.25
CA VAL A 210 -29.62 -31.70 13.61
C VAL A 210 -30.93 -32.29 14.06
N ALA A 211 -30.94 -33.08 15.12
CA ALA A 211 -32.09 -33.80 15.64
C ALA A 211 -32.49 -33.29 17.04
N THR A 212 -33.66 -33.69 17.52
CA THR A 212 -34.26 -33.22 18.79
C THR A 212 -33.48 -33.58 20.05
N ASN A 213 -32.58 -34.54 19.97
CA ASN A 213 -31.66 -34.89 21.07
C ASN A 213 -30.41 -34.00 21.15
N HIS A 214 -30.16 -33.22 20.13
CA HIS A 214 -29.10 -32.19 20.18
C HIS A 214 -29.71 -30.94 20.84
N THR A 215 -29.20 -30.51 21.98
CA THR A 215 -29.79 -29.43 22.76
C THR A 215 -29.00 -28.13 22.70
N GLN A 216 -27.79 -28.17 22.17
CA GLN A 216 -26.94 -26.98 22.10
C GLN A 216 -26.13 -26.97 20.82
N ILE A 217 -26.11 -25.83 20.13
CA ILE A 217 -25.22 -25.52 19.04
C ILE A 217 -24.37 -24.31 19.45
N ASP A 218 -23.06 -24.47 19.45
CA ASP A 218 -22.10 -23.41 19.65
C ASP A 218 -21.27 -23.24 18.38
N ALA A 219 -21.03 -22.00 17.98
CA ALA A 219 -20.08 -21.66 16.92
C ALA A 219 -19.35 -20.38 17.27
N PHE A 220 -18.11 -20.31 16.90
CA PHE A 220 -17.24 -19.20 17.31
C PHE A 220 -16.02 -19.06 16.41
N PHE A 221 -15.45 -17.85 16.41
CA PHE A 221 -14.09 -17.64 15.98
C PHE A 221 -13.15 -17.90 17.15
N TYR A 222 -12.06 -18.59 16.90
CA TYR A 222 -11.09 -19.00 17.90
C TYR A 222 -9.66 -18.66 17.44
N ASP A 223 -8.89 -17.97 18.27
CA ASP A 223 -7.54 -17.50 18.00
C ASP A 223 -6.46 -18.26 18.78
N GLU A 224 -6.71 -19.53 19.14
CA GLU A 224 -5.89 -20.38 20.02
C GLU A 224 -5.88 -19.97 21.51
N THR A 225 -6.39 -18.80 21.85
CA THR A 225 -6.45 -18.27 23.21
C THR A 225 -7.88 -18.10 23.68
N ASP A 226 -8.69 -17.40 22.89
CA ASP A 226 -10.03 -16.97 23.24
C ASP A 226 -11.07 -17.33 22.20
N ASN A 227 -12.32 -17.52 22.65
CA ASN A 227 -13.47 -17.57 21.74
C ASN A 227 -14.02 -16.15 21.59
N TRP A 228 -13.88 -15.55 20.40
CA TRP A 228 -14.28 -14.18 20.19
C TRP A 228 -15.78 -14.05 20.02
N TYR A 229 -16.38 -14.51 18.98
CA TYR A 229 -17.84 -14.45 18.87
C TYR A 229 -18.42 -15.85 19.04
N GLN A 230 -19.43 -15.97 19.88
CA GLN A 230 -20.09 -17.24 20.13
C GLN A 230 -21.57 -17.14 19.75
N HIS A 231 -22.00 -18.01 18.83
CA HIS A 231 -23.40 -18.30 18.62
C HIS A 231 -23.75 -19.50 19.51
N ASN A 232 -24.66 -19.28 20.45
CA ASN A 232 -25.14 -20.33 21.35
C ASN A 232 -26.64 -20.44 21.21
N LEU A 233 -27.15 -21.62 20.84
CA LEU A 233 -28.54 -21.88 20.66
C LEU A 233 -28.92 -23.21 21.28
N ASP A 234 -29.92 -23.18 22.20
CA ASP A 234 -30.64 -24.37 22.64
C ASP A 234 -31.68 -24.78 21.57
N VAL A 235 -31.37 -25.88 20.88
CA VAL A 235 -32.20 -26.36 19.75
C VAL A 235 -33.21 -27.43 20.15
N GLY A 236 -33.21 -27.90 21.41
CA GLY A 236 -34.06 -29.00 21.89
C GLY A 236 -35.55 -28.81 21.70
N ASN A 237 -36.00 -27.55 21.60
CA ASN A 237 -37.41 -27.20 21.37
C ASN A 237 -37.68 -26.57 19.99
N VAL A 238 -36.63 -26.40 19.17
CA VAL A 238 -36.72 -25.73 17.85
C VAL A 238 -36.97 -26.74 16.73
N PHE A 239 -36.39 -27.93 16.84
CA PHE A 239 -36.50 -28.97 15.83
C PHE A 239 -37.38 -30.15 16.32
N ASN A 240 -38.28 -30.60 15.47
CA ASN A 240 -39.13 -31.77 15.72
C ASN A 240 -38.75 -32.96 14.82
N ASN A 241 -37.80 -32.78 13.90
CA ASN A 241 -37.26 -33.80 13.03
C ASN A 241 -35.77 -33.50 12.75
N SER A 242 -35.07 -34.42 12.12
CA SER A 242 -33.70 -34.20 11.63
C SER A 242 -33.70 -33.15 10.52
N ASN A 243 -33.11 -32.00 10.79
CA ASN A 243 -33.16 -30.81 9.91
C ASN A 243 -31.81 -30.18 9.65
N ASN A 244 -31.74 -29.38 8.61
CA ASN A 244 -30.61 -28.48 8.37
C ASN A 244 -30.77 -27.21 9.20
N TYR A 245 -29.66 -26.70 9.68
CA TYR A 245 -29.59 -25.45 10.41
C TYR A 245 -28.50 -24.54 9.83
N TYR A 246 -28.87 -23.30 9.58
CA TYR A 246 -27.99 -22.30 8.99
C TYR A 246 -27.91 -21.11 9.93
N PHE A 247 -26.69 -20.63 10.18
CA PHE A 247 -26.47 -19.45 11.01
C PHE A 247 -25.25 -18.69 10.55
N THR A 248 -25.13 -17.46 11.01
CA THR A 248 -24.02 -16.56 10.69
C THR A 248 -23.34 -16.10 11.97
N LEU A 249 -22.04 -15.85 11.86
CA LEU A 249 -21.20 -15.26 12.88
C LEU A 249 -20.59 -13.96 12.33
N SER A 250 -20.40 -12.99 13.20
CA SER A 250 -19.63 -11.78 12.88
C SER A 250 -18.85 -11.33 14.10
N ALA A 251 -17.59 -11.02 13.91
CA ALA A 251 -16.73 -10.50 14.97
C ALA A 251 -15.73 -9.50 14.42
N THR A 252 -15.40 -8.50 15.24
CA THR A 252 -14.28 -7.60 15.00
C THR A 252 -13.23 -7.86 16.08
N ILE A 253 -12.04 -8.30 15.65
CA ILE A 253 -10.99 -8.83 16.52
C ILE A 253 -9.73 -8.00 16.30
N LYS A 254 -9.11 -7.54 17.40
CA LYS A 254 -7.78 -6.94 17.36
C LYS A 254 -6.74 -8.04 17.47
N MET A 255 -5.85 -8.14 16.47
CA MET A 255 -4.85 -9.19 16.36
C MET A 255 -3.46 -8.60 16.20
N ALA A 256 -2.47 -9.27 16.77
CA ALA A 256 -1.07 -9.04 16.42
C ALA A 256 -0.69 -9.81 15.17
N ALA A 257 0.35 -9.37 14.46
CA ALA A 257 0.90 -10.08 13.32
C ALA A 257 1.29 -11.54 13.71
N GLY A 258 0.94 -12.49 12.85
CA GLY A 258 1.21 -13.92 13.06
C GLY A 258 0.19 -14.65 13.93
N VAL A 259 -0.75 -13.95 14.58
CA VAL A 259 -1.86 -14.60 15.30
C VAL A 259 -2.87 -15.13 14.28
N ASP A 260 -3.39 -16.32 14.53
CA ASP A 260 -4.34 -16.96 13.64
C ASP A 260 -5.79 -16.98 14.18
N VAL A 261 -6.75 -17.15 13.27
CA VAL A 261 -8.17 -17.33 13.58
C VAL A 261 -8.76 -18.45 12.75
N VAL A 262 -9.49 -19.34 13.41
CA VAL A 262 -10.29 -20.41 12.79
C VAL A 262 -11.77 -20.24 13.11
N ALA A 263 -12.65 -20.71 12.24
CA ALA A 263 -14.06 -20.87 12.53
C ALA A 263 -14.31 -22.28 13.06
N GLN A 264 -14.98 -22.39 14.20
CA GLN A 264 -15.28 -23.67 14.85
C GLN A 264 -16.75 -23.81 15.15
N VAL A 265 -17.22 -25.06 15.20
CA VAL A 265 -18.57 -25.44 15.59
C VAL A 265 -18.53 -26.60 16.58
N GLN A 266 -19.49 -26.61 17.50
CA GLN A 266 -19.69 -27.66 18.48
C GLN A 266 -21.20 -27.91 18.66
N VAL A 267 -21.63 -29.15 18.56
CA VAL A 267 -23.01 -29.52 18.85
C VAL A 267 -22.99 -30.59 19.94
N ALA A 268 -23.90 -30.43 20.94
CA ALA A 268 -23.87 -31.21 22.16
C ALA A 268 -25.12 -32.04 22.39
N ASN A 269 -24.97 -33.02 23.29
CA ASN A 269 -26.01 -33.85 23.89
C ASN A 269 -26.66 -34.88 22.95
N GLY A 270 -26.05 -35.16 21.81
CA GLY A 270 -26.48 -36.21 20.89
C GLY A 270 -25.33 -37.15 20.47
N SER A 271 -25.55 -37.86 19.39
CA SER A 271 -24.54 -38.68 18.75
C SER A 271 -23.71 -37.84 17.75
N LYS A 272 -22.51 -38.28 17.44
CA LYS A 272 -21.64 -37.63 16.43
C LYS A 272 -22.14 -37.91 15.02
N VAL A 273 -23.27 -37.35 14.64
CA VAL A 273 -23.95 -37.53 13.34
C VAL A 273 -24.15 -36.21 12.59
N ILE A 274 -23.76 -35.09 13.19
CA ILE A 274 -23.95 -33.77 12.59
C ILE A 274 -22.92 -33.57 11.52
N ASP A 275 -23.36 -33.25 10.32
CA ASP A 275 -22.52 -32.89 9.19
C ASP A 275 -22.32 -31.38 9.12
N VAL A 276 -21.12 -30.94 8.73
CA VAL A 276 -20.91 -29.58 8.26
C VAL A 276 -21.11 -29.60 6.75
N PHE A 277 -22.17 -28.95 6.29
CA PHE A 277 -22.62 -29.03 4.92
C PHE A 277 -21.79 -28.13 4.01
N GLY A 278 -21.19 -28.71 2.99
CA GLY A 278 -20.42 -28.05 1.95
C GLY A 278 -20.97 -28.40 0.57
N ALA A 279 -20.86 -27.47 -0.36
CA ALA A 279 -21.21 -27.66 -1.76
C ALA A 279 -20.44 -26.64 -2.63
N SER A 280 -20.50 -26.80 -3.93
CA SER A 280 -20.00 -25.80 -4.89
C SER A 280 -20.69 -24.44 -4.76
N TYR A 281 -21.79 -24.38 -4.04
CA TYR A 281 -22.48 -23.16 -3.62
C TYR A 281 -22.10 -22.83 -2.17
N PRO A 282 -21.85 -21.55 -1.80
CA PRO A 282 -21.30 -21.20 -0.49
C PRO A 282 -22.34 -21.30 0.64
N PHE A 283 -22.68 -22.52 1.06
CA PHE A 283 -23.50 -22.74 2.25
C PHE A 283 -22.69 -22.56 3.54
N THR A 284 -21.47 -23.07 3.55
CA THR A 284 -20.52 -22.86 4.64
C THR A 284 -19.33 -22.08 4.10
N TRP A 285 -19.12 -20.88 4.64
CA TRP A 285 -18.15 -19.93 4.15
C TRP A 285 -17.60 -19.06 5.28
N MET A 286 -16.45 -18.46 5.04
CA MET A 286 -15.85 -17.44 5.90
C MET A 286 -15.27 -16.33 5.04
N THR A 287 -15.40 -15.11 5.49
CA THR A 287 -14.72 -13.94 4.91
C THR A 287 -14.05 -13.14 6.00
N GLY A 288 -12.99 -12.44 5.66
CA GLY A 288 -12.33 -11.51 6.56
C GLY A 288 -11.60 -10.42 5.80
N PHE A 289 -11.40 -9.29 6.48
CA PHE A 289 -10.66 -8.16 5.96
C PHE A 289 -10.10 -7.29 7.09
N LEU A 290 -8.98 -6.61 6.79
CA LEU A 290 -8.39 -5.62 7.68
C LEU A 290 -9.25 -4.35 7.69
N VAL A 291 -9.62 -3.90 8.89
CA VAL A 291 -10.35 -2.63 9.10
C VAL A 291 -9.39 -1.46 9.30
N GLY A 292 -8.30 -1.67 10.08
CA GLY A 292 -7.30 -0.65 10.40
C GLY A 292 -6.35 -1.07 11.53
#